data_4df82cc03d0c475b8549459bdcd26826
#
_entry.id   4df82cc03d0c475b8549459bdcd26826
#
_cell.length_a   1.000
_cell.length_b   1.000
_cell.length_c   1.000
_cell.angle_alpha   90.00
_cell.angle_beta   90.00
_cell.angle_gamma   90.00
#
_symmetry.space_group_name_H-M   'P 1'
#
loop_
_entity.id
_entity.type
_entity.pdbx_description
1 polymer ?
#
loop_
_entity_poly.entity_id
_entity_poly.type
_entity_poly.pdbx_seq_one_letter_code
_entity_poly.pdbx_strand_id
1 'polypeptide(L)'
;MKMNKNHKTVLVILNIIVSFLISSCSSPKEQVRIGNGTFTIEGKDVQLICGEMHYPRIPHEYWRDRLKRARAMGLNTVSAYVFWNFHERQPGEFDFSGQADIAEFIRTAQEEGLYVILRPGPYVCAEWDFGGYPSWLLKEKELTYRSKDPRFLSYCERYIKELGKQLSPLTINNGGNIIMVQVENEYGSYAADKEYLAAIRDMIKEAGFNVPLFTCDGGGQVEAGHVEGALPTLNGVFGEDIFKVVDKYQKGGPYFVAEFYPAWFDEWGRRHSSVAYERPAEQLDWMLSHGVSVSMYMSVSYTHLRA
;
A
#
# COMPACT_ATOMS: atom_id res chain seq x y z
N MET A 1 -34.27 49.78 -28.66
CA MET A 1 -33.01 49.48 -29.37
C MET A 1 -32.95 47.99 -29.64
N LYS A 2 -33.15 47.50 -30.88
CA LYS A 2 -33.20 46.08 -31.24
C LYS A 2 -31.74 45.58 -31.36
N MET A 3 -31.35 44.66 -30.48
CA MET A 3 -30.04 43.98 -30.55
C MET A 3 -29.87 43.24 -31.89
N ASN A 4 -28.76 43.47 -32.56
CA ASN A 4 -28.40 42.88 -33.84
C ASN A 4 -28.25 41.37 -33.71
N LYS A 5 -28.70 40.61 -34.75
CA LYS A 5 -28.70 39.11 -34.76
C LYS A 5 -27.33 38.52 -34.41
N ASN A 6 -26.28 39.15 -34.86
CA ASN A 6 -24.89 38.73 -34.59
C ASN A 6 -24.48 38.84 -33.09
N HIS A 7 -25.03 39.80 -32.35
CA HIS A 7 -24.77 39.92 -30.92
C HIS A 7 -25.46 38.83 -30.09
N LYS A 8 -26.63 38.38 -30.54
CA LYS A 8 -27.34 37.24 -29.89
C LYS A 8 -26.60 35.94 -30.07
N THR A 9 -26.05 35.70 -31.28
CA THR A 9 -25.25 34.48 -31.56
C THR A 9 -23.96 34.42 -30.76
N VAL A 10 -23.23 35.55 -30.65
CA VAL A 10 -22.01 35.66 -29.85
C VAL A 10 -22.30 35.42 -28.35
N LEU A 11 -23.41 36.00 -27.83
CA LEU A 11 -23.79 35.78 -26.41
C LEU A 11 -24.16 34.34 -26.09
N VAL A 12 -24.82 33.64 -27.02
CA VAL A 12 -25.17 32.21 -26.88
C VAL A 12 -23.90 31.35 -26.91
N ILE A 13 -22.97 31.58 -27.81
CA ILE A 13 -21.69 30.87 -27.88
C ILE A 13 -20.86 31.12 -26.62
N LEU A 14 -20.81 32.35 -26.11
CA LEU A 14 -20.08 32.68 -24.89
C LEU A 14 -20.69 31.99 -23.66
N ASN A 15 -22.03 31.90 -23.55
CA ASN A 15 -22.71 31.17 -22.48
C ASN A 15 -22.47 29.66 -22.57
N ILE A 16 -22.41 29.06 -23.77
CA ILE A 16 -22.09 27.66 -23.96
C ILE A 16 -20.64 27.37 -23.55
N ILE A 17 -19.68 28.22 -23.92
CA ILE A 17 -18.27 28.08 -23.54
C ILE A 17 -18.10 28.23 -22.02
N VAL A 18 -18.76 29.22 -21.39
CA VAL A 18 -18.72 29.40 -19.94
C VAL A 18 -19.38 28.23 -19.22
N SER A 19 -20.48 27.65 -19.73
CA SER A 19 -21.12 26.47 -19.17
C SER A 19 -20.22 25.22 -19.27
N PHE A 20 -19.45 25.06 -20.35
CA PHE A 20 -18.46 24.00 -20.50
C PHE A 20 -17.26 24.16 -19.54
N LEU A 21 -16.82 25.40 -19.29
CA LEU A 21 -15.72 25.69 -18.36
C LEU A 21 -16.11 25.52 -16.89
N ILE A 22 -17.37 25.72 -16.54
CA ILE A 22 -17.87 25.54 -15.16
C ILE A 22 -18.11 24.05 -14.86
N SER A 23 -18.39 23.20 -15.86
CA SER A 23 -18.54 21.75 -15.68
C SER A 23 -17.22 21.00 -15.39
N SER A 24 -16.06 21.66 -15.54
CA SER A 24 -14.74 21.01 -15.36
C SER A 24 -14.11 21.19 -13.99
N CYS A 25 -14.79 21.82 -13.03
CA CYS A 25 -14.26 22.01 -11.68
C CYS A 25 -15.07 21.24 -10.62
N SER A 26 -15.38 19.98 -10.89
CA SER A 26 -15.70 19.05 -9.80
C SER A 26 -14.38 18.63 -9.16
N SER A 27 -14.21 18.87 -7.86
CA SER A 27 -13.13 18.28 -7.08
C SER A 27 -13.07 16.78 -7.42
N PRO A 28 -11.89 16.19 -7.64
CA PRO A 28 -11.79 14.77 -7.94
C PRO A 28 -12.57 14.03 -6.88
N LYS A 29 -13.57 13.27 -7.31
CA LYS A 29 -14.43 12.49 -6.40
C LYS A 29 -13.55 11.43 -5.75
N GLU A 30 -13.43 11.48 -4.44
CA GLU A 30 -12.69 10.47 -3.69
C GLU A 30 -13.25 9.08 -4.00
N GLN A 31 -12.46 8.26 -4.70
CA GLN A 31 -12.87 6.95 -5.19
C GLN A 31 -12.76 5.86 -4.13
N VAL A 32 -11.92 6.07 -3.10
CA VAL A 32 -11.76 5.14 -1.98
C VAL A 32 -11.97 5.87 -0.67
N ARG A 33 -12.79 5.32 0.20
CA ARG A 33 -13.08 5.86 1.54
C ARG A 33 -13.01 4.76 2.58
N ILE A 34 -12.55 5.16 3.76
CA ILE A 34 -12.53 4.34 4.97
C ILE A 34 -13.56 4.92 5.93
N GLY A 35 -14.55 4.13 6.33
CA GLY A 35 -15.55 4.59 7.28
C GLY A 35 -16.73 3.63 7.39
N ASN A 36 -17.58 3.84 8.43
CA ASN A 36 -18.76 3.02 8.69
C ASN A 36 -18.49 1.50 8.75
N GLY A 37 -17.30 1.10 9.22
CA GLY A 37 -16.93 -0.30 9.36
C GLY A 37 -16.52 -1.01 8.05
N THR A 38 -16.43 -0.29 6.94
CA THR A 38 -16.13 -0.88 5.64
C THR A 38 -15.17 -0.03 4.81
N PHE A 39 -14.56 -0.65 3.81
CA PHE A 39 -13.93 0.05 2.69
C PHE A 39 -14.98 0.30 1.61
N THR A 40 -15.12 1.55 1.18
CA THR A 40 -15.97 1.88 0.04
C THR A 40 -15.07 2.25 -1.13
N ILE A 41 -15.14 1.49 -2.22
CA ILE A 41 -14.35 1.72 -3.44
C ILE A 41 -15.32 1.97 -4.60
N GLU A 42 -15.16 3.10 -5.29
CA GLU A 42 -16.06 3.52 -6.39
C GLU A 42 -17.55 3.50 -5.98
N GLY A 43 -17.82 3.80 -4.71
CA GLY A 43 -19.18 3.84 -4.15
C GLY A 43 -19.76 2.50 -3.74
N LYS A 44 -19.00 1.42 -3.78
CA LYS A 44 -19.40 0.08 -3.36
C LYS A 44 -18.65 -0.34 -2.10
N ASP A 45 -19.31 -0.98 -1.18
CA ASP A 45 -18.68 -1.59 -0.02
C ASP A 45 -17.90 -2.84 -0.47
N VAL A 46 -16.64 -2.92 -0.02
CA VAL A 46 -15.69 -3.96 -0.44
C VAL A 46 -14.98 -4.53 0.78
N GLN A 47 -15.03 -5.84 0.94
CA GLN A 47 -14.11 -6.57 1.80
C GLN A 47 -12.84 -6.87 0.99
N LEU A 48 -11.67 -6.45 1.48
CA LEU A 48 -10.40 -6.67 0.79
C LEU A 48 -9.92 -8.08 1.05
N ILE A 49 -9.76 -8.84 -0.01
CA ILE A 49 -9.15 -10.18 -0.01
C ILE A 49 -7.87 -10.07 -0.81
N CYS A 50 -6.76 -9.89 -0.09
CA CYS A 50 -5.47 -9.56 -0.68
C CYS A 50 -4.50 -10.74 -0.65
N GLY A 51 -3.49 -10.66 -1.50
CA GLY A 51 -2.29 -11.48 -1.41
C GLY A 51 -1.05 -10.63 -1.63
N GLU A 52 -0.05 -10.82 -0.77
CA GLU A 52 1.24 -10.14 -0.91
C GLU A 52 2.03 -10.74 -2.06
N MET A 53 2.51 -9.88 -2.98
CA MET A 53 3.35 -10.26 -4.11
C MET A 53 4.60 -9.38 -4.19
N HIS A 54 5.77 -9.99 -4.03
CA HIS A 54 7.05 -9.31 -4.21
C HIS A 54 7.44 -9.37 -5.69
N TYR A 55 7.04 -8.36 -6.48
CA TYR A 55 7.31 -8.31 -7.92
C TYR A 55 8.79 -8.55 -8.30
N PRO A 56 9.82 -8.11 -7.52
CA PRO A 56 11.20 -8.38 -7.88
C PRO A 56 11.61 -9.86 -7.80
N ARG A 57 10.84 -10.68 -7.04
CA ARG A 57 11.05 -12.13 -6.92
C ARG A 57 10.34 -12.95 -7.98
N ILE A 58 9.51 -12.31 -8.79
CA ILE A 58 8.77 -12.93 -9.88
C ILE A 58 9.38 -12.42 -11.18
N PRO A 59 9.92 -13.27 -12.07
CA PRO A 59 10.40 -12.81 -13.39
C PRO A 59 9.31 -11.98 -14.09
N HIS A 60 9.71 -10.88 -14.70
CA HIS A 60 8.82 -9.90 -15.33
C HIS A 60 7.80 -10.55 -16.28
N GLU A 61 8.23 -11.54 -17.07
CA GLU A 61 7.39 -12.24 -18.05
C GLU A 61 6.24 -13.04 -17.39
N TYR A 62 6.35 -13.33 -16.09
CA TYR A 62 5.35 -14.09 -15.33
C TYR A 62 4.42 -13.21 -14.49
N TRP A 63 4.61 -11.90 -14.41
CA TRP A 63 3.75 -11.02 -13.61
C TRP A 63 2.28 -11.20 -13.94
N ARG A 64 1.92 -11.12 -15.22
CA ARG A 64 0.54 -11.30 -15.67
C ARG A 64 -0.04 -12.67 -15.31
N ASP A 65 0.74 -13.75 -15.50
CA ASP A 65 0.29 -15.09 -15.14
C ASP A 65 0.00 -15.20 -13.64
N ARG A 66 0.85 -14.64 -12.80
CA ARG A 66 0.68 -14.66 -11.34
C ARG A 66 -0.51 -13.82 -10.89
N LEU A 67 -0.72 -12.66 -11.48
CA LEU A 67 -1.88 -11.80 -11.21
C LEU A 67 -3.20 -12.47 -11.63
N LYS A 68 -3.23 -13.13 -12.79
CA LYS A 68 -4.39 -13.94 -13.21
C LYS A 68 -4.71 -15.06 -12.22
N ARG A 69 -3.68 -15.77 -11.73
CA ARG A 69 -3.87 -16.82 -10.72
C ARG A 69 -4.39 -16.26 -9.41
N ALA A 70 -3.87 -15.12 -8.95
CA ALA A 70 -4.38 -14.41 -7.78
C ALA A 70 -5.88 -14.08 -7.95
N ARG A 71 -6.25 -13.52 -9.09
CA ARG A 71 -7.65 -13.22 -9.40
C ARG A 71 -8.51 -14.49 -9.43
N ALA A 72 -8.01 -15.58 -10.02
CA ALA A 72 -8.70 -16.87 -10.09
C ALA A 72 -8.88 -17.53 -8.71
N MET A 73 -7.99 -17.26 -7.75
CA MET A 73 -8.11 -17.67 -6.35
C MET A 73 -9.20 -16.90 -5.58
N GLY A 74 -9.80 -15.87 -6.18
CA GLY A 74 -10.81 -15.05 -5.53
C GLY A 74 -10.25 -13.77 -4.90
N LEU A 75 -8.98 -13.44 -5.08
CA LEU A 75 -8.44 -12.18 -4.62
C LEU A 75 -9.03 -11.03 -5.43
N ASN A 76 -9.31 -9.91 -4.76
CA ASN A 76 -9.70 -8.66 -5.40
C ASN A 76 -8.60 -7.60 -5.32
N THR A 77 -7.56 -7.85 -4.56
CA THR A 77 -6.46 -6.92 -4.29
C THR A 77 -5.13 -7.67 -4.22
N VAL A 78 -4.06 -7.03 -4.65
CA VAL A 78 -2.69 -7.45 -4.37
C VAL A 78 -2.00 -6.40 -3.52
N SER A 79 -1.18 -6.85 -2.58
CA SER A 79 -0.32 -6.01 -1.77
C SER A 79 1.11 -6.12 -2.29
N ALA A 80 1.82 -5.02 -2.44
CA ALA A 80 3.15 -4.99 -3.03
C ALA A 80 4.09 -4.08 -2.24
N TYR A 81 5.16 -4.67 -1.71
CA TYR A 81 6.29 -3.92 -1.17
C TYR A 81 7.13 -3.30 -2.29
N VAL A 82 7.66 -2.11 -2.03
CA VAL A 82 8.67 -1.46 -2.86
C VAL A 82 10.00 -1.50 -2.14
N PHE A 83 10.96 -2.17 -2.72
CA PHE A 83 12.28 -2.37 -2.12
C PHE A 83 13.22 -1.25 -2.54
N TRP A 84 13.53 -0.34 -1.64
CA TRP A 84 14.36 0.82 -1.94
C TRP A 84 15.71 0.44 -2.56
N ASN A 85 16.41 -0.56 -2.02
CA ASN A 85 17.70 -1.03 -2.55
C ASN A 85 17.59 -1.65 -3.95
N PHE A 86 16.40 -2.06 -4.37
CA PHE A 86 16.18 -2.60 -5.72
C PHE A 86 16.11 -1.48 -6.77
N HIS A 87 15.63 -0.32 -6.37
CA HIS A 87 15.46 0.85 -7.24
C HIS A 87 16.62 1.85 -7.17
N GLU A 88 17.29 2.01 -6.02
CA GLU A 88 18.38 2.96 -5.82
C GLU A 88 19.65 2.22 -5.35
N ARG A 89 20.34 1.57 -6.28
CA ARG A 89 21.56 0.82 -5.99
C ARG A 89 22.77 1.71 -5.70
N GLN A 90 22.79 2.90 -6.28
CA GLN A 90 23.75 3.95 -6.01
C GLN A 90 23.00 5.24 -5.61
N PRO A 91 23.56 6.08 -4.75
CA PRO A 91 22.88 7.27 -4.27
C PRO A 91 22.41 8.19 -5.40
N GLY A 92 21.11 8.40 -5.50
CA GLY A 92 20.48 9.28 -6.51
C GLY A 92 20.28 8.65 -7.88
N GLU A 93 20.71 7.42 -8.10
CA GLU A 93 20.52 6.69 -9.37
C GLU A 93 19.35 5.71 -9.23
N PHE A 94 18.19 6.10 -9.75
CA PHE A 94 16.97 5.30 -9.68
C PHE A 94 16.72 4.53 -10.96
N ASP A 95 16.36 3.25 -10.83
CA ASP A 95 15.94 2.37 -11.93
C ASP A 95 14.48 1.92 -11.71
N PHE A 96 13.63 2.20 -12.70
CA PHE A 96 12.24 1.77 -12.80
C PHE A 96 11.97 1.10 -14.16
N SER A 97 12.92 0.33 -14.66
CA SER A 97 12.82 -0.31 -15.98
C SER A 97 12.89 -1.84 -15.89
N GLY A 98 12.29 -2.53 -16.86
CA GLY A 98 12.30 -4.00 -16.93
C GLY A 98 11.83 -4.67 -15.64
N GLN A 99 12.70 -5.48 -15.00
CA GLN A 99 12.37 -6.15 -13.73
C GLN A 99 12.06 -5.16 -12.58
N ALA A 100 12.52 -3.90 -12.69
CA ALA A 100 12.26 -2.86 -11.71
C ALA A 100 11.05 -1.95 -12.07
N ASP A 101 10.32 -2.21 -13.17
CA ASP A 101 9.14 -1.43 -13.55
C ASP A 101 7.91 -1.81 -12.72
N ILE A 102 7.89 -1.32 -11.47
CA ILE A 102 6.73 -1.51 -10.60
C ILE A 102 5.47 -0.84 -11.17
N ALA A 103 5.60 0.23 -11.94
CA ALA A 103 4.45 0.88 -12.55
C ALA A 103 3.78 -0.04 -13.58
N GLU A 104 4.56 -0.81 -14.35
CA GLU A 104 4.02 -1.84 -15.25
C GLU A 104 3.36 -2.98 -14.48
N PHE A 105 3.97 -3.45 -13.37
CA PHE A 105 3.35 -4.45 -12.51
C PHE A 105 1.97 -3.99 -12.00
N ILE A 106 1.85 -2.73 -11.55
CA ILE A 106 0.60 -2.15 -11.05
C ILE A 106 -0.44 -2.01 -12.17
N ARG A 107 -0.05 -1.54 -13.36
CA ARG A 107 -0.96 -1.47 -14.53
C ARG A 107 -1.42 -2.85 -14.95
N THR A 108 -0.52 -3.85 -14.94
CA THR A 108 -0.89 -5.24 -15.23
C THR A 108 -1.91 -5.78 -14.21
N ALA A 109 -1.77 -5.44 -12.93
CA ALA A 109 -2.76 -5.78 -11.91
C ALA A 109 -4.13 -5.12 -12.20
N GLN A 110 -4.14 -3.85 -12.65
CA GLN A 110 -5.36 -3.15 -13.06
C GLN A 110 -6.06 -3.85 -14.25
N GLU A 111 -5.30 -4.23 -15.25
CA GLU A 111 -5.83 -4.95 -16.43
C GLU A 111 -6.43 -6.31 -16.06
N GLU A 112 -5.90 -6.98 -15.04
CA GLU A 112 -6.44 -8.24 -14.53
C GLU A 112 -7.57 -8.02 -13.49
N GLY A 113 -8.02 -6.78 -13.28
CA GLY A 113 -9.14 -6.44 -12.40
C GLY A 113 -8.82 -6.54 -10.90
N LEU A 114 -7.57 -6.26 -10.52
CA LEU A 114 -7.10 -6.25 -9.14
C LEU A 114 -6.80 -4.82 -8.67
N TYR A 115 -7.24 -4.49 -7.47
CA TYR A 115 -6.73 -3.32 -6.75
C TYR A 115 -5.31 -3.57 -6.23
N VAL A 116 -4.60 -2.49 -5.89
CA VAL A 116 -3.26 -2.56 -5.33
C VAL A 116 -3.18 -1.82 -4.01
N ILE A 117 -2.59 -2.44 -3.00
CA ILE A 117 -2.11 -1.82 -1.79
C ILE A 117 -0.60 -1.66 -1.92
N LEU A 118 -0.12 -0.42 -1.82
CA LEU A 118 1.31 -0.11 -1.97
C LEU A 118 1.98 -0.03 -0.60
N ARG A 119 3.12 -0.68 -0.44
CA ARG A 119 3.90 -0.72 0.80
C ARG A 119 5.33 -0.21 0.55
N PRO A 120 5.51 1.14 0.48
CA PRO A 120 6.78 1.74 0.03
C PRO A 120 7.89 1.72 1.10
N GLY A 121 7.57 1.42 2.35
CA GLY A 121 8.51 1.53 3.45
C GLY A 121 8.64 2.95 4.03
N PRO A 122 9.87 3.47 4.23
CA PRO A 122 11.19 3.10 3.63
C PRO A 122 11.83 1.80 4.13
N TYR A 123 11.49 1.31 5.33
CA TYR A 123 11.80 -0.03 5.80
C TYR A 123 10.66 -0.98 5.46
N VAL A 124 10.95 -2.14 4.89
CA VAL A 124 9.92 -3.10 4.46
C VAL A 124 10.02 -4.48 5.11
N CYS A 125 11.12 -4.79 5.79
CA CYS A 125 11.39 -6.12 6.33
C CYS A 125 11.41 -7.20 5.22
N ALA A 126 10.32 -7.89 5.04
CA ALA A 126 9.95 -8.73 3.88
C ALA A 126 10.96 -9.85 3.56
N GLU A 127 11.70 -10.38 4.56
CA GLU A 127 12.82 -11.32 4.36
C GLU A 127 13.71 -10.86 3.18
N TRP A 128 14.00 -9.55 3.15
CA TRP A 128 14.80 -8.90 2.13
C TRP A 128 16.05 -8.29 2.74
N ASP A 129 17.11 -8.24 1.94
CA ASP A 129 18.41 -7.74 2.35
C ASP A 129 18.31 -6.34 2.94
N PHE A 130 18.86 -6.17 4.15
CA PHE A 130 18.84 -4.94 4.94
C PHE A 130 17.44 -4.32 5.11
N GLY A 131 16.39 -5.16 5.12
CA GLY A 131 15.00 -4.70 5.23
C GLY A 131 14.56 -3.77 4.10
N GLY A 132 15.22 -3.85 2.94
CA GLY A 132 14.98 -3.04 1.77
C GLY A 132 15.85 -1.78 1.67
N TYR A 133 16.63 -1.43 2.67
CA TYR A 133 17.50 -0.27 2.60
C TYR A 133 18.68 -0.46 1.64
N PRO A 134 19.08 0.58 0.90
CA PRO A 134 20.28 0.55 0.09
C PRO A 134 21.54 0.36 0.92
N SER A 135 22.44 -0.52 0.48
CA SER A 135 23.70 -0.82 1.19
C SER A 135 24.65 0.38 1.29
N TRP A 136 24.52 1.36 0.39
CA TRP A 136 25.33 2.58 0.46
C TRP A 136 25.04 3.42 1.72
N LEU A 137 23.86 3.29 2.35
CA LEU A 137 23.56 3.92 3.64
C LEU A 137 24.52 3.47 4.75
N LEU A 138 25.09 2.26 4.67
CA LEU A 138 26.08 1.76 5.64
C LEU A 138 27.41 2.52 5.60
N LYS A 139 27.66 3.31 4.56
CA LYS A 139 28.84 4.18 4.46
C LYS A 139 28.68 5.47 5.26
N GLU A 140 27.45 5.83 5.60
CA GLU A 140 27.13 7.02 6.39
C GLU A 140 27.44 6.76 7.87
N LYS A 141 28.54 7.32 8.34
CA LYS A 141 28.97 7.16 9.74
C LYS A 141 27.93 7.76 10.68
N GLU A 142 27.65 7.04 11.76
CA GLU A 142 26.73 7.49 12.82
C GLU A 142 25.32 7.85 12.34
N LEU A 143 24.87 7.29 11.20
CA LEU A 143 23.52 7.45 10.73
C LEU A 143 22.57 6.62 11.59
N THR A 144 21.56 7.26 12.15
CA THR A 144 20.52 6.56 12.91
C THR A 144 19.31 6.27 11.98
N TYR A 145 19.11 4.99 11.68
CA TYR A 145 18.00 4.53 10.85
C TYR A 145 16.66 4.61 11.59
N ARG A 146 15.57 4.70 10.84
CA ARG A 146 14.20 4.72 11.36
C ARG A 146 14.03 5.74 12.49
N SER A 147 14.57 6.94 12.30
CA SER A 147 14.63 8.00 13.29
C SER A 147 14.51 9.38 12.64
N LYS A 148 14.50 10.41 13.48
CA LYS A 148 14.54 11.82 13.05
C LYS A 148 15.93 12.33 12.69
N ASP A 149 16.93 11.47 12.50
CA ASP A 149 18.23 11.92 11.95
C ASP A 149 17.96 12.67 10.63
N PRO A 150 18.33 13.95 10.52
CA PRO A 150 17.95 14.75 9.36
C PRO A 150 18.53 14.24 8.06
N ARG A 151 19.68 13.55 8.11
CA ARG A 151 20.28 12.91 6.93
C ARG A 151 19.43 11.73 6.48
N PHE A 152 18.99 10.89 7.44
CA PHE A 152 18.13 9.74 7.15
C PHE A 152 16.79 10.21 6.58
N LEU A 153 16.15 11.21 7.18
CA LEU A 153 14.89 11.78 6.65
C LEU A 153 15.08 12.38 5.25
N SER A 154 16.20 13.05 4.98
CA SER A 154 16.48 13.58 3.63
C SER A 154 16.62 12.48 2.57
N TYR A 155 17.23 11.34 2.91
CA TYR A 155 17.31 10.18 2.03
C TYR A 155 15.92 9.55 1.79
N CYS A 156 15.12 9.41 2.86
CA CYS A 156 13.74 8.93 2.76
C CYS A 156 12.87 9.84 1.88
N GLU A 157 12.97 11.14 2.06
CA GLU A 157 12.23 12.13 1.27
C GLU A 157 12.56 12.02 -0.22
N ARG A 158 13.85 11.92 -0.56
CA ARG A 158 14.28 11.73 -1.96
C ARG A 158 13.67 10.46 -2.56
N TYR A 159 13.78 9.33 -1.86
CA TYR A 159 13.24 8.06 -2.29
C TYR A 159 11.72 8.13 -2.49
N ILE A 160 10.98 8.61 -1.50
CA ILE A 160 9.51 8.70 -1.55
C ILE A 160 9.07 9.66 -2.67
N LYS A 161 9.78 10.76 -2.89
CA LYS A 161 9.52 11.67 -4.02
C LYS A 161 9.70 10.99 -5.38
N GLU A 162 10.75 10.19 -5.56
CA GLU A 162 10.95 9.45 -6.82
C GLU A 162 9.85 8.41 -7.03
N LEU A 163 9.44 7.70 -5.97
CA LEU A 163 8.28 6.81 -6.06
C LEU A 163 6.99 7.57 -6.42
N GLY A 164 6.77 8.73 -5.82
CA GLY A 164 5.60 9.56 -6.12
C GLY A 164 5.51 9.94 -7.58
N LYS A 165 6.64 10.30 -8.22
CA LYS A 165 6.67 10.60 -9.66
C LYS A 165 6.21 9.42 -10.52
N GLN A 166 6.57 8.21 -10.13
CA GLN A 166 6.23 6.99 -10.87
C GLN A 166 4.81 6.49 -10.57
N LEU A 167 4.39 6.54 -9.31
CA LEU A 167 3.26 5.76 -8.82
C LEU A 167 2.04 6.58 -8.40
N SER A 168 2.19 7.86 -8.03
CA SER A 168 1.03 8.68 -7.67
C SER A 168 0.01 8.85 -8.80
N PRO A 169 0.40 8.87 -10.11
CA PRO A 169 -0.56 8.85 -11.20
C PRO A 169 -1.39 7.56 -11.29
N LEU A 170 -0.94 6.48 -10.64
CA LEU A 170 -1.63 5.19 -10.63
C LEU A 170 -2.53 4.98 -9.41
N THR A 171 -2.73 6.01 -8.59
CA THR A 171 -3.74 5.97 -7.54
C THR A 171 -5.15 5.94 -8.14
N ILE A 172 -6.09 5.31 -7.45
CA ILE A 172 -7.47 5.18 -7.94
C ILE A 172 -8.12 6.55 -8.15
N ASN A 173 -7.79 7.54 -7.35
CA ASN A 173 -8.29 8.90 -7.49
C ASN A 173 -7.77 9.60 -8.77
N ASN A 174 -6.72 9.07 -9.37
CA ASN A 174 -6.14 9.52 -10.64
C ASN A 174 -6.47 8.57 -11.82
N GLY A 175 -7.37 7.59 -11.61
CA GLY A 175 -7.80 6.63 -12.64
C GLY A 175 -6.99 5.34 -12.69
N GLY A 176 -6.06 5.12 -11.75
CA GLY A 176 -5.34 3.87 -11.56
C GLY A 176 -6.08 2.91 -10.62
N ASN A 177 -5.32 2.05 -9.96
CA ASN A 177 -5.84 1.00 -9.07
C ASN A 177 -5.14 0.91 -7.70
N ILE A 178 -4.23 1.82 -7.37
CA ILE A 178 -3.68 1.90 -6.01
C ILE A 178 -4.75 2.51 -5.10
N ILE A 179 -5.19 1.73 -4.10
CA ILE A 179 -6.28 2.11 -3.19
C ILE A 179 -5.81 2.56 -1.82
N MET A 180 -4.67 2.12 -1.36
CA MET A 180 -4.06 2.51 -0.07
C MET A 180 -2.54 2.48 -0.13
N VAL A 181 -1.90 3.26 0.75
CA VAL A 181 -0.43 3.29 0.90
C VAL A 181 -0.05 3.13 2.36
N GLN A 182 0.90 2.24 2.64
CA GLN A 182 1.42 2.01 3.99
C GLN A 182 2.44 3.08 4.39
N VAL A 183 2.38 3.46 5.65
CA VAL A 183 3.39 4.30 6.32
C VAL A 183 4.32 3.39 7.10
N GLU A 184 5.60 3.35 6.74
CA GLU A 184 6.62 2.52 7.38
C GLU A 184 6.27 1.01 7.35
N ASN A 185 6.83 0.17 8.21
CA ASN A 185 6.45 -1.22 8.40
C ASN A 185 6.82 -1.69 9.80
N GLU A 186 5.84 -2.20 10.54
CA GLU A 186 6.02 -2.76 11.89
C GLU A 186 6.87 -1.87 12.80
N TYR A 187 6.68 -0.55 12.69
CA TYR A 187 7.52 0.39 13.44
C TYR A 187 7.38 0.22 14.94
N GLY A 188 6.20 -0.19 15.42
CA GLY A 188 5.94 -0.44 16.82
C GLY A 188 6.76 -1.57 17.43
N SER A 189 7.33 -2.46 16.63
CA SER A 189 8.29 -3.48 17.08
C SER A 189 9.72 -2.95 17.23
N TYR A 190 10.00 -1.79 16.61
CA TYR A 190 11.32 -1.16 16.59
C TYR A 190 11.43 0.01 17.56
N ALA A 191 10.46 0.93 17.55
CA ALA A 191 10.47 2.15 18.37
C ALA A 191 9.06 2.74 18.50
N ALA A 192 8.96 3.93 19.14
CA ALA A 192 7.69 4.63 19.37
C ALA A 192 7.77 6.13 19.02
N ASP A 193 8.66 6.52 18.09
CA ASP A 193 8.85 7.93 17.70
C ASP A 193 7.74 8.38 16.74
N LYS A 194 6.72 9.04 17.30
CA LYS A 194 5.56 9.54 16.55
C LYS A 194 5.91 10.67 15.58
N GLU A 195 6.94 11.46 15.87
CA GLU A 195 7.37 12.53 14.97
C GLU A 195 8.05 11.97 13.73
N TYR A 196 8.84 10.89 13.88
CA TYR A 196 9.39 10.16 12.74
C TYR A 196 8.28 9.58 11.85
N LEU A 197 7.31 8.88 12.45
CA LEU A 197 6.17 8.31 11.70
C LEU A 197 5.36 9.40 10.98
N ALA A 198 5.14 10.55 11.65
CA ALA A 198 4.46 11.68 11.05
C ALA A 198 5.24 12.24 9.86
N ALA A 199 6.58 12.35 9.96
CA ALA A 199 7.42 12.79 8.86
C ALA A 199 7.29 11.86 7.63
N ILE A 200 7.35 10.53 7.84
CA ILE A 200 7.17 9.57 6.72
C ILE A 200 5.76 9.67 6.12
N ARG A 201 4.71 9.75 6.95
CA ARG A 201 3.33 9.96 6.50
C ARG A 201 3.20 11.21 5.61
N ASP A 202 3.79 12.31 6.05
CA ASP A 202 3.67 13.60 5.35
C ASP A 202 4.46 13.59 4.05
N MET A 203 5.66 12.98 4.01
CA MET A 203 6.42 12.76 2.78
C MET A 203 5.62 11.96 1.74
N ILE A 204 4.89 10.91 2.16
CA ILE A 204 4.03 10.11 1.26
C ILE A 204 2.92 11.00 0.67
N LYS A 205 2.25 11.82 1.50
CA LYS A 205 1.22 12.75 1.03
C LYS A 205 1.79 13.80 0.07
N GLU A 206 2.92 14.40 0.41
CA GLU A 206 3.60 15.41 -0.41
C GLU A 206 4.12 14.86 -1.74
N ALA A 207 4.43 13.56 -1.79
CA ALA A 207 4.78 12.87 -3.02
C ALA A 207 3.59 12.62 -3.97
N GLY A 208 2.37 13.03 -3.57
CA GLY A 208 1.17 12.99 -4.41
C GLY A 208 0.28 11.77 -4.24
N PHE A 209 0.53 10.91 -3.24
CA PHE A 209 -0.35 9.80 -2.94
C PHE A 209 -1.63 10.30 -2.23
N ASN A 210 -2.69 10.44 -2.98
CA ASN A 210 -3.98 11.02 -2.58
C ASN A 210 -5.03 9.96 -2.22
N VAL A 211 -4.61 8.85 -1.64
CA VAL A 211 -5.44 7.73 -1.17
C VAL A 211 -5.24 7.52 0.34
N PRO A 212 -6.14 6.80 1.03
CA PRO A 212 -5.98 6.50 2.44
C PRO A 212 -4.63 5.87 2.78
N LEU A 213 -4.09 6.25 3.94
CA LEU A 213 -2.87 5.68 4.49
C LEU A 213 -3.20 4.67 5.59
N PHE A 214 -2.29 3.73 5.82
CA PHE A 214 -2.41 2.76 6.90
C PHE A 214 -1.04 2.45 7.53
N THR A 215 -1.05 1.96 8.78
CA THR A 215 0.10 1.33 9.44
C THR A 215 -0.19 -0.14 9.66
N CYS A 216 0.84 -0.97 9.77
CA CYS A 216 0.71 -2.40 10.01
C CYS A 216 1.64 -2.81 11.14
N ASP A 217 1.06 -3.27 12.26
CA ASP A 217 1.79 -3.62 13.47
C ASP A 217 1.20 -4.86 14.14
N GLY A 218 1.98 -5.57 14.93
CA GLY A 218 1.49 -6.62 15.82
C GLY A 218 0.55 -6.03 16.89
N GLY A 219 -0.43 -6.81 17.36
CA GLY A 219 -1.51 -6.32 18.23
C GLY A 219 -1.06 -5.59 19.49
N GLY A 220 0.07 -5.99 20.09
CA GLY A 220 0.66 -5.29 21.25
C GLY A 220 1.56 -4.09 20.89
N GLN A 221 1.77 -3.82 19.62
CA GLN A 221 2.72 -2.84 19.10
C GLN A 221 2.01 -1.63 18.44
N VAL A 222 0.71 -1.72 18.22
CA VAL A 222 -0.08 -0.67 17.52
C VAL A 222 0.05 0.67 18.20
N GLU A 223 0.08 0.72 19.55
CA GLU A 223 0.26 1.97 20.27
C GLU A 223 1.56 2.69 19.88
N ALA A 224 2.64 1.95 19.70
CA ALA A 224 3.93 2.48 19.29
C ALA A 224 4.00 2.76 17.78
N GLY A 225 3.44 1.88 16.94
CA GLY A 225 3.56 1.92 15.47
C GLY A 225 2.51 2.76 14.75
N HIS A 226 1.35 3.00 15.34
CA HIS A 226 0.28 3.79 14.71
C HIS A 226 0.62 5.29 14.64
N VAL A 227 0.19 5.95 13.58
CA VAL A 227 0.28 7.40 13.39
C VAL A 227 -1.09 7.98 13.03
N GLU A 228 -1.39 9.16 13.54
CA GLU A 228 -2.65 9.86 13.25
C GLU A 228 -2.85 10.09 11.74
N GLY A 229 -4.07 9.87 11.26
CA GLY A 229 -4.42 10.00 9.83
C GLY A 229 -4.07 8.78 8.98
N ALA A 230 -3.68 7.67 9.61
CA ALA A 230 -3.52 6.36 8.98
C ALA A 230 -4.45 5.33 9.66
N LEU A 231 -5.02 4.41 8.89
CA LEU A 231 -5.79 3.30 9.42
C LEU A 231 -4.85 2.33 10.16
N PRO A 232 -5.09 1.96 11.42
CA PRO A 232 -4.36 0.89 12.06
C PRO A 232 -4.76 -0.46 11.44
N THR A 233 -3.79 -1.21 10.94
CA THR A 233 -3.97 -2.58 10.50
C THR A 233 -3.05 -3.51 11.29
N LEU A 234 -3.35 -4.80 11.26
CA LEU A 234 -2.72 -5.75 12.15
C LEU A 234 -1.94 -6.81 11.38
N ASN A 235 -0.93 -7.36 12.02
CA ASN A 235 -0.26 -8.59 11.61
C ASN A 235 -0.28 -9.63 12.74
N GLY A 236 -0.43 -10.89 12.38
CA GLY A 236 -0.41 -12.00 13.34
C GLY A 236 -1.48 -11.98 14.44
N VAL A 237 -2.55 -11.21 14.29
CA VAL A 237 -3.67 -11.12 15.24
C VAL A 237 -4.90 -11.84 14.67
N PHE A 238 -5.61 -12.58 15.54
CA PHE A 238 -6.73 -13.43 15.13
C PHE A 238 -7.92 -13.29 16.06
N GLY A 239 -9.11 -13.63 15.54
CA GLY A 239 -10.33 -13.67 16.30
C GLY A 239 -10.75 -12.27 16.83
N GLU A 240 -11.51 -12.25 17.92
CA GLU A 240 -12.06 -11.01 18.51
C GLU A 240 -11.01 -9.99 18.97
N ASP A 241 -9.76 -10.40 19.14
CA ASP A 241 -8.69 -9.48 19.52
C ASP A 241 -8.39 -8.44 18.43
N ILE A 242 -8.74 -8.75 17.16
CA ILE A 242 -8.69 -7.80 16.04
C ILE A 242 -9.56 -6.57 16.39
N PHE A 243 -10.81 -6.79 16.80
CA PHE A 243 -11.74 -5.71 17.14
C PHE A 243 -11.26 -4.91 18.35
N LYS A 244 -10.85 -5.62 19.43
CA LYS A 244 -10.37 -5.00 20.67
C LYS A 244 -9.18 -4.08 20.48
N VAL A 245 -8.29 -4.43 19.55
CA VAL A 245 -7.09 -3.62 19.26
C VAL A 245 -7.46 -2.44 18.38
N VAL A 246 -8.13 -2.67 17.24
CA VAL A 246 -8.42 -1.61 16.25
C VAL A 246 -9.38 -0.57 16.81
N ASP A 247 -10.39 -0.97 17.58
CA ASP A 247 -11.41 -0.05 18.14
C ASP A 247 -10.86 1.02 19.07
N LYS A 248 -9.65 0.87 19.59
CA LYS A 248 -8.97 1.91 20.37
C LYS A 248 -8.59 3.13 19.51
N TYR A 249 -8.40 2.93 18.21
CA TYR A 249 -7.90 3.94 17.26
C TYR A 249 -8.94 4.28 16.19
N GLN A 250 -9.67 3.28 15.73
CA GLN A 250 -10.68 3.37 14.68
C GLN A 250 -11.92 2.55 15.08
N LYS A 251 -12.81 3.17 15.88
CA LYS A 251 -13.99 2.51 16.42
C LYS A 251 -14.92 2.00 15.29
N GLY A 252 -15.23 0.70 15.34
CA GLY A 252 -16.11 0.05 14.37
C GLY A 252 -15.44 -0.30 13.05
N GLY A 253 -14.11 -0.22 12.96
CA GLY A 253 -13.34 -0.60 11.76
C GLY A 253 -13.36 0.43 10.64
N PRO A 254 -13.06 0.04 9.40
CA PRO A 254 -12.92 -1.35 8.91
C PRO A 254 -11.75 -2.08 9.54
N TYR A 255 -11.90 -3.39 9.70
CA TYR A 255 -10.87 -4.25 10.26
C TYR A 255 -10.07 -4.88 9.13
N PHE A 256 -8.74 -4.81 9.24
CA PHE A 256 -7.84 -5.36 8.24
C PHE A 256 -6.61 -6.01 8.89
N VAL A 257 -6.44 -7.29 8.63
CA VAL A 257 -5.20 -8.03 8.93
C VAL A 257 -4.33 -7.95 7.69
N ALA A 258 -3.42 -6.98 7.67
CA ALA A 258 -2.60 -6.67 6.49
C ALA A 258 -1.46 -7.68 6.29
N GLU A 259 -1.18 -8.52 7.30
CA GLU A 259 -0.33 -9.70 7.17
C GLU A 259 -0.94 -10.87 7.93
N PHE A 260 -1.55 -11.76 7.18
CA PHE A 260 -1.98 -13.07 7.66
C PHE A 260 -1.01 -14.12 7.18
N TYR A 261 -0.21 -14.67 8.09
CA TYR A 261 0.70 -15.78 7.78
C TYR A 261 0.17 -17.10 8.33
N PRO A 262 0.05 -18.13 7.45
CA PRO A 262 -0.50 -19.42 7.83
C PRO A 262 0.46 -20.22 8.70
N ALA A 263 1.79 -19.92 8.62
CA ALA A 263 2.87 -20.57 9.38
C ALA A 263 4.01 -19.56 9.58
N TRP A 264 5.08 -20.01 10.23
CA TRP A 264 6.31 -19.24 10.37
C TRP A 264 7.39 -19.81 9.45
N PHE A 265 8.42 -19.02 9.13
CA PHE A 265 9.55 -19.47 8.31
C PHE A 265 10.47 -20.44 9.08
N ASP A 266 11.22 -21.25 8.34
CA ASP A 266 12.23 -22.15 8.89
C ASP A 266 13.52 -21.39 9.22
N GLU A 267 14.25 -21.88 10.22
CA GLU A 267 15.57 -21.36 10.61
C GLU A 267 16.66 -22.37 10.25
N TRP A 268 17.81 -21.88 9.83
CA TRP A 268 18.97 -22.72 9.57
C TRP A 268 19.38 -23.56 10.80
N GLY A 269 19.59 -24.86 10.57
CA GLY A 269 20.00 -25.81 11.62
C GLY A 269 18.90 -26.18 12.61
N ARG A 270 17.65 -25.75 12.39
CA ARG A 270 16.49 -26.16 13.19
C ARG A 270 15.58 -27.13 12.44
N ARG A 271 14.69 -27.79 13.19
CA ARG A 271 13.63 -28.60 12.61
C ARG A 271 12.70 -27.70 11.77
N HIS A 272 12.26 -28.22 10.62
CA HIS A 272 11.23 -27.55 9.82
C HIS A 272 9.98 -27.29 10.65
N SER A 273 9.49 -26.06 10.58
CA SER A 273 8.20 -25.67 11.15
C SER A 273 7.07 -26.39 10.41
N SER A 274 6.10 -26.90 11.13
CA SER A 274 4.88 -27.46 10.52
C SER A 274 3.66 -26.99 11.30
N VAL A 275 2.64 -26.58 10.59
CA VAL A 275 1.34 -26.18 11.14
C VAL A 275 0.28 -27.02 10.45
N ALA A 276 -0.64 -27.59 11.23
CA ALA A 276 -1.80 -28.27 10.68
C ALA A 276 -2.63 -27.29 9.84
N TYR A 277 -2.95 -27.66 8.61
CA TYR A 277 -3.59 -26.76 7.64
C TYR A 277 -5.00 -26.31 8.05
N GLU A 278 -5.66 -27.04 8.92
CA GLU A 278 -6.98 -26.73 9.45
C GLU A 278 -6.96 -25.39 10.19
N ARG A 279 -5.93 -25.16 11.01
CA ARG A 279 -5.83 -23.94 11.82
C ARG A 279 -5.83 -22.65 11.01
N PRO A 280 -4.96 -22.45 10.01
CA PRO A 280 -5.02 -21.23 9.19
C PRO A 280 -6.31 -21.18 8.35
N ALA A 281 -6.88 -22.30 7.93
CA ALA A 281 -8.15 -22.31 7.21
C ALA A 281 -9.31 -21.80 8.09
N GLU A 282 -9.42 -22.29 9.33
CA GLU A 282 -10.40 -21.84 10.32
C GLU A 282 -10.23 -20.34 10.65
N GLN A 283 -8.99 -19.86 10.80
CA GLN A 283 -8.70 -18.45 11.05
C GLN A 283 -9.13 -17.57 9.89
N LEU A 284 -8.86 -18.00 8.65
CA LEU A 284 -9.26 -17.28 7.45
C LEU A 284 -10.78 -17.24 7.32
N ASP A 285 -11.45 -18.38 7.49
CA ASP A 285 -12.90 -18.50 7.45
C ASP A 285 -13.57 -17.57 8.49
N TRP A 286 -13.04 -17.56 9.72
CA TRP A 286 -13.52 -16.67 10.77
C TRP A 286 -13.38 -15.19 10.34
N MET A 287 -12.23 -14.78 9.86
CA MET A 287 -12.00 -13.39 9.43
C MET A 287 -12.96 -12.99 8.32
N LEU A 288 -13.07 -13.81 7.28
CA LEU A 288 -13.93 -13.51 6.14
C LEU A 288 -15.42 -13.45 6.52
N SER A 289 -15.88 -14.38 7.37
CA SER A 289 -17.28 -14.43 7.83
C SER A 289 -17.65 -13.27 8.78
N HIS A 290 -16.66 -12.64 9.43
CA HIS A 290 -16.85 -11.48 10.31
C HIS A 290 -16.55 -10.14 9.64
N GLY A 291 -16.41 -10.10 8.31
CA GLY A 291 -16.17 -8.87 7.56
C GLY A 291 -14.77 -8.29 7.71
N VAL A 292 -13.83 -9.06 8.28
CA VAL A 292 -12.43 -8.65 8.41
C VAL A 292 -11.72 -8.82 7.05
N SER A 293 -11.15 -7.74 6.53
CA SER A 293 -10.29 -7.78 5.36
C SER A 293 -8.96 -8.46 5.70
N VAL A 294 -8.36 -9.15 4.73
CA VAL A 294 -7.15 -9.94 4.96
C VAL A 294 -6.18 -9.82 3.81
N SER A 295 -4.88 -9.77 4.12
CA SER A 295 -3.79 -9.95 3.15
C SER A 295 -2.96 -11.17 3.51
N MET A 296 -2.99 -12.18 2.64
CA MET A 296 -2.23 -13.42 2.82
C MET A 296 -0.74 -13.15 2.60
N TYR A 297 0.04 -13.31 3.64
CA TYR A 297 1.49 -13.19 3.62
C TYR A 297 2.13 -14.58 3.73
N MET A 298 2.79 -15.12 2.76
CA MET A 298 2.99 -14.64 1.38
C MET A 298 2.06 -15.37 0.43
N SER A 299 1.52 -14.67 -0.51
CA SER A 299 0.85 -15.26 -1.66
C SER A 299 1.90 -15.75 -2.69
N VAL A 300 1.58 -16.03 -3.86
CA VAL A 300 2.26 -16.65 -4.99
C VAL A 300 3.81 -16.51 -5.09
N SER A 301 4.44 -15.46 -4.58
CA SER A 301 5.87 -15.19 -4.80
C SER A 301 6.83 -16.11 -4.03
N TYR A 302 6.38 -16.72 -2.92
CA TYR A 302 7.22 -17.64 -2.11
C TYR A 302 7.22 -19.09 -2.61
N THR A 303 6.21 -19.49 -3.37
CA THR A 303 6.08 -20.86 -3.87
C THR A 303 7.16 -21.27 -4.86
N HIS A 304 7.92 -20.32 -5.40
CA HIS A 304 9.00 -20.57 -6.36
C HIS A 304 10.41 -20.50 -5.76
N LEU A 305 10.57 -20.04 -4.52
CA LEU A 305 11.85 -20.03 -3.83
C LEU A 305 12.17 -21.35 -3.10
N ARG A 306 11.24 -22.31 -3.12
CA ARG A 306 11.39 -23.66 -2.55
C ARG A 306 11.52 -24.76 -3.59
N ALA A 307 11.78 -24.42 -4.85
CA ALA A 307 12.10 -25.39 -5.89
C ALA A 307 13.60 -25.60 -6.02
#